data_57e14ae0acf4722a683b30fcbae5bcd6
#
_entry.id   57e14ae0acf4722a683b30fcbae5bcd6
#
_cell.length_a   1.000
_cell.length_b   1.000
_cell.length_c   1.000
_cell.angle_alpha   90.00
_cell.angle_beta   90.00
_cell.angle_gamma   90.00
#
_symmetry.space_group_name_H-M   'P 1'
#
loop_
_entity.id
_entity.type
_entity.pdbx_description
1 polymer ?
#
loop_
_entity_poly.entity_id
_entity_poly.type
_entity_poly.pdbx_seq_one_letter_code
_entity_poly.pdbx_strand_id
1 'polypeptide(L)'
;TAERQNLSNLLSDLAQAVSRMLEVFATDDPAKQDDVVWLERDPRSDAENLAVAPLSIAHMLRENLFGEQTVVLTSATLALGGRFDAMAAQWGMPSGTYDTLDAGTPFDPAKSGILYTAKHLPAPGRDGLSKESIEEIYELIMAAGGRTLGLFSSRRAAEEAAAALKPRIPFDLFVQGEDSIGALVEKFSQKENSCLFGTL
;
A
#
# COMPACT_ATOMS: atom_id res chain seq x y z
N THR A 1 6.98 35.39 19.14
CA THR A 1 6.17 34.41 19.87
C THR A 1 5.98 33.19 19.02
N ALA A 2 5.80 31.99 19.62
CA ALA A 2 5.60 30.72 18.92
C ALA A 2 4.43 30.77 17.91
N GLU A 3 3.32 31.40 18.29
CA GLU A 3 2.16 31.60 17.41
C GLU A 3 2.50 32.38 16.14
N ARG A 4 3.31 33.41 16.27
CA ARG A 4 3.72 34.21 15.11
C ARG A 4 4.62 33.43 14.17
N GLN A 5 5.48 32.57 14.72
CA GLN A 5 6.32 31.68 13.92
C GLN A 5 5.48 30.60 13.21
N ASN A 6 4.52 29.99 13.91
CA ASN A 6 3.62 29.01 13.32
C ASN A 6 2.79 29.61 12.18
N LEU A 7 2.26 30.83 12.37
CA LEU A 7 1.51 31.50 11.30
C LEU A 7 2.40 31.81 10.09
N SER A 8 3.64 32.27 10.33
CA SER A 8 4.59 32.52 9.26
C SER A 8 4.92 31.25 8.48
N ASN A 9 5.12 30.12 9.16
CA ASN A 9 5.38 28.84 8.51
C ASN A 9 4.17 28.40 7.68
N LEU A 10 2.96 28.46 8.23
CA LEU A 10 1.74 28.10 7.51
C LEU A 10 1.53 28.95 6.25
N LEU A 11 1.80 30.25 6.32
CA LEU A 11 1.70 31.13 5.15
C LEU A 11 2.77 30.81 4.11
N SER A 12 3.96 30.47 4.54
CA SER A 12 5.06 30.06 3.65
C SER A 12 4.71 28.75 2.94
N ASP A 13 4.23 27.75 3.69
CA ASP A 13 3.83 26.45 3.14
C ASP A 13 2.68 26.60 2.13
N LEU A 14 1.68 27.43 2.45
CA LEU A 14 0.57 27.73 1.53
C LEU A 14 1.08 28.43 0.25
N ALA A 15 1.94 29.41 0.38
CA ALA A 15 2.50 30.11 -0.78
C ALA A 15 3.30 29.16 -1.66
N GLN A 16 4.09 28.26 -1.06
CA GLN A 16 4.86 27.26 -1.79
C GLN A 16 3.93 26.26 -2.51
N ALA A 17 2.89 25.76 -1.84
CA ALA A 17 1.93 24.86 -2.44
C ALA A 17 1.22 25.49 -3.66
N VAL A 18 0.79 26.75 -3.50
CA VAL A 18 0.13 27.50 -4.61
C VAL A 18 1.09 27.72 -5.78
N SER A 19 2.35 28.09 -5.52
CA SER A 19 3.35 28.27 -6.57
C SER A 19 3.56 26.98 -7.37
N ARG A 20 3.73 25.84 -6.69
CA ARG A 20 3.87 24.52 -7.34
C ARG A 20 2.66 24.16 -8.19
N MET A 21 1.44 24.40 -7.69
CA MET A 21 0.21 24.17 -8.46
C MET A 21 0.17 25.02 -9.73
N LEU A 22 0.55 26.30 -9.64
CA LEU A 22 0.59 27.18 -10.79
C LEU A 22 1.61 26.75 -11.83
N GLU A 23 2.77 26.22 -11.42
CA GLU A 23 3.79 25.67 -12.31
C GLU A 23 3.26 24.46 -13.09
N VAL A 24 2.54 23.54 -12.43
CA VAL A 24 1.88 22.40 -13.10
C VAL A 24 0.88 22.88 -14.15
N PHE A 25 0.05 23.86 -13.82
CA PHE A 25 -0.94 24.40 -14.76
C PHE A 25 -0.35 25.25 -15.89
N ALA A 26 0.84 25.80 -15.70
CA ALA A 26 1.57 26.54 -16.72
C ALA A 26 2.38 25.66 -17.68
N THR A 27 2.53 24.36 -17.37
CA THR A 27 3.33 23.41 -18.13
C THR A 27 2.43 22.52 -18.99
N ASP A 28 2.44 22.76 -20.32
CA ASP A 28 1.63 22.00 -21.29
C ASP A 28 2.15 20.58 -21.55
N ASP A 29 3.41 20.30 -21.25
CA ASP A 29 4.07 19.03 -21.49
C ASP A 29 4.11 18.19 -20.21
N PRO A 30 3.31 17.11 -20.09
CA PRO A 30 3.30 16.26 -18.89
C PRO A 30 4.67 15.64 -18.56
N ALA A 31 5.55 15.46 -19.54
CA ALA A 31 6.89 14.90 -19.32
C ALA A 31 7.85 15.86 -18.60
N LYS A 32 7.49 17.12 -18.50
CA LYS A 32 8.26 18.18 -17.81
C LYS A 32 7.66 18.59 -16.46
N GLN A 33 6.61 17.92 -16.06
CA GLN A 33 5.97 18.19 -14.77
C GLN A 33 6.74 17.45 -13.66
N ASP A 34 7.16 18.18 -12.64
CA ASP A 34 7.78 17.62 -11.44
C ASP A 34 6.76 17.28 -10.35
N ASP A 35 5.58 17.89 -10.45
CA ASP A 35 4.47 17.74 -9.50
C ASP A 35 3.20 17.21 -10.19
N VAL A 36 2.34 16.60 -9.39
CA VAL A 36 0.95 16.28 -9.75
C VAL A 36 0.00 17.09 -8.88
N VAL A 37 -1.07 17.59 -9.49
CA VAL A 37 -2.16 18.31 -8.81
C VAL A 37 -3.45 17.55 -8.99
N TRP A 38 -4.22 17.38 -7.91
CA TRP A 38 -5.53 16.73 -7.97
C TRP A 38 -6.53 17.39 -7.03
N LEU A 39 -7.81 17.15 -7.33
CA LEU A 39 -8.91 17.54 -6.46
C LEU A 39 -9.26 16.38 -5.53
N GLU A 40 -9.25 16.66 -4.24
CA GLU A 40 -9.66 15.72 -3.20
C GLU A 40 -10.96 16.19 -2.57
N ARG A 41 -11.95 15.30 -2.47
CA ARG A 41 -13.21 15.55 -1.79
C ARG A 41 -13.26 14.82 -0.47
N ASP A 42 -13.44 15.55 0.62
CA ASP A 42 -13.65 14.95 1.94
C ASP A 42 -15.07 14.36 2.01
N PRO A 43 -15.20 13.04 2.16
CA PRO A 43 -16.51 12.37 2.19
C PRO A 43 -17.37 12.74 3.41
N ARG A 44 -16.80 13.39 4.44
CA ARG A 44 -17.53 13.78 5.66
C ARG A 44 -18.07 15.21 5.60
N SER A 45 -17.29 16.12 5.03
CA SER A 45 -17.62 17.55 4.97
C SER A 45 -18.07 18.03 3.61
N ASP A 46 -17.94 17.17 2.58
CA ASP A 46 -18.13 17.51 1.15
C ASP A 46 -17.23 18.67 0.69
N ALA A 47 -16.20 19.00 1.47
CA ALA A 47 -15.23 20.03 1.12
C ALA A 47 -14.31 19.53 0.01
N GLU A 48 -14.06 20.41 -0.94
CA GLU A 48 -13.11 20.17 -2.02
C GLU A 48 -11.77 20.83 -1.70
N ASN A 49 -10.69 20.04 -1.72
CA ASN A 49 -9.33 20.48 -1.47
C ASN A 49 -8.49 20.27 -2.73
N LEU A 50 -7.71 21.27 -3.10
CA LEU A 50 -6.70 21.12 -4.14
C LEU A 50 -5.41 20.64 -3.47
N ALA A 51 -4.87 19.51 -3.92
CA ALA A 51 -3.67 18.90 -3.39
C ALA A 51 -2.55 18.89 -4.44
N VAL A 52 -1.29 19.02 -4.00
CA VAL A 52 -0.10 18.95 -4.84
C VAL A 52 0.94 18.05 -4.19
N ALA A 53 1.56 17.17 -4.98
CA ALA A 53 2.66 16.34 -4.53
C ALA A 53 3.72 16.18 -5.63
N PRO A 54 5.00 16.00 -5.25
CA PRO A 54 6.05 15.75 -6.22
C PRO A 54 5.89 14.34 -6.84
N LEU A 55 6.15 14.22 -8.13
CA LEU A 55 6.21 12.94 -8.84
C LEU A 55 7.44 12.11 -8.42
N SER A 56 8.49 12.78 -7.93
CA SER A 56 9.70 12.13 -7.42
C SER A 56 10.24 12.89 -6.23
N ILE A 57 10.54 12.17 -5.15
CA ILE A 57 11.19 12.71 -3.96
C ILE A 57 12.72 12.56 -4.00
N ALA A 58 13.26 11.99 -5.08
CA ALA A 58 14.68 11.65 -5.22
C ALA A 58 15.62 12.84 -4.97
N HIS A 59 15.29 14.01 -5.54
CA HIS A 59 16.10 15.22 -5.36
C HIS A 59 16.06 15.70 -3.92
N MET A 60 14.88 15.76 -3.34
CA MET A 60 14.69 16.22 -1.95
C MET A 60 15.44 15.32 -0.95
N LEU A 61 15.37 14.00 -1.13
CA LEU A 61 16.07 13.06 -0.25
C LEU A 61 17.58 13.19 -0.40
N ARG A 62 18.08 13.35 -1.62
CA ARG A 62 19.51 13.51 -1.87
C ARG A 62 20.08 14.75 -1.20
N GLU A 63 19.39 15.89 -1.30
CA GLU A 63 19.89 17.15 -0.79
C GLU A 63 19.69 17.29 0.72
N ASN A 64 18.52 16.89 1.23
CA ASN A 64 18.18 17.19 2.62
C ASN A 64 18.42 16.00 3.58
N LEU A 65 18.69 14.81 3.07
CA LEU A 65 18.91 13.63 3.91
C LEU A 65 20.26 12.98 3.63
N PHE A 66 20.47 12.47 2.41
CA PHE A 66 21.66 11.69 2.10
C PHE A 66 22.94 12.54 1.96
N GLY A 67 22.80 13.83 1.65
CA GLY A 67 23.92 14.79 1.62
C GLY A 67 24.39 15.22 3.00
N GLU A 68 23.53 15.18 4.00
CA GLU A 68 23.76 15.73 5.33
C GLU A 68 24.20 14.68 6.37
N GLN A 69 23.82 13.41 6.17
CA GLN A 69 24.06 12.38 7.18
C GLN A 69 24.13 10.97 6.57
N THR A 70 24.77 10.05 7.33
CA THR A 70 24.76 8.63 7.01
C THR A 70 23.39 8.05 7.35
N VAL A 71 22.77 7.37 6.39
CA VAL A 71 21.43 6.79 6.52
C VAL A 71 21.52 5.28 6.32
N VAL A 72 20.84 4.52 7.18
CA VAL A 72 20.65 3.07 7.05
C VAL A 72 19.19 2.80 6.79
N LEU A 73 18.90 2.16 5.65
CA LEU A 73 17.57 1.76 5.25
C LEU A 73 17.43 0.24 5.38
N THR A 74 16.36 -0.20 6.05
CA THR A 74 16.10 -1.63 6.24
C THR A 74 14.65 -1.97 5.87
N SER A 75 14.46 -3.03 5.08
CA SER A 75 13.15 -3.60 4.78
C SER A 75 13.31 -4.99 4.17
N ALA A 76 12.28 -5.81 4.28
CA ALA A 76 12.21 -7.09 3.59
C ALA A 76 12.06 -6.95 2.06
N THR A 77 11.78 -5.76 1.55
CA THR A 77 11.45 -5.50 0.13
C THR A 77 12.36 -4.47 -0.53
N LEU A 78 13.56 -4.21 -0.01
CA LEU A 78 14.53 -3.29 -0.62
C LEU A 78 15.14 -3.84 -1.91
N ALA A 79 15.28 -5.16 -1.99
CA ALA A 79 15.80 -5.82 -3.17
C ALA A 79 14.65 -6.31 -4.07
N LEU A 80 14.73 -6.01 -5.35
CA LEU A 80 13.83 -6.55 -6.37
C LEU A 80 14.62 -7.51 -7.26
N GLY A 81 14.29 -8.81 -7.21
CA GLY A 81 15.05 -9.84 -7.91
C GLY A 81 16.53 -9.91 -7.50
N GLY A 82 16.84 -9.66 -6.23
CA GLY A 82 18.21 -9.61 -5.69
C GLY A 82 18.98 -8.33 -6.00
N ARG A 83 18.35 -7.30 -6.58
CA ARG A 83 18.98 -6.02 -6.95
C ARG A 83 18.36 -4.87 -6.19
N PHE A 84 19.19 -3.95 -5.72
CA PHE A 84 18.82 -2.77 -4.95
C PHE A 84 18.71 -1.50 -5.82
N ASP A 85 19.23 -1.54 -7.05
CA ASP A 85 19.39 -0.36 -7.91
C ASP A 85 18.08 0.39 -8.16
N ALA A 86 16.98 -0.35 -8.36
CA ALA A 86 15.67 0.26 -8.64
C ALA A 86 15.18 1.11 -7.46
N MET A 87 15.31 0.60 -6.24
CA MET A 87 14.94 1.32 -5.03
C MET A 87 15.89 2.48 -4.76
N ALA A 88 17.19 2.28 -4.93
CA ALA A 88 18.19 3.34 -4.78
C ALA A 88 17.93 4.51 -5.74
N ALA A 89 17.58 4.21 -6.98
CA ALA A 89 17.23 5.23 -7.98
C ALA A 89 15.98 6.04 -7.59
N GLN A 90 14.93 5.38 -7.06
CA GLN A 90 13.73 6.06 -6.58
C GLN A 90 14.01 7.04 -5.44
N TRP A 91 15.00 6.74 -4.61
CA TRP A 91 15.42 7.63 -3.51
C TRP A 91 16.51 8.62 -3.90
N GLY A 92 16.91 8.66 -5.18
CA GLY A 92 17.89 9.60 -5.68
C GLY A 92 19.34 9.28 -5.31
N MET A 93 19.63 8.04 -4.94
CA MET A 93 21.00 7.59 -4.66
C MET A 93 21.69 7.13 -5.96
N PRO A 94 22.75 7.82 -6.41
CA PRO A 94 23.51 7.38 -7.56
C PRO A 94 24.22 6.04 -7.31
N SER A 95 24.43 5.27 -8.37
CA SER A 95 25.20 4.04 -8.28
C SER A 95 26.61 4.32 -7.74
N GLY A 96 27.06 3.49 -6.80
CA GLY A 96 28.36 3.63 -6.16
C GLY A 96 28.41 4.58 -4.96
N THR A 97 27.28 5.18 -4.55
CA THR A 97 27.21 6.03 -3.34
C THR A 97 26.59 5.32 -2.13
N TYR A 98 26.27 4.06 -2.26
CA TYR A 98 25.65 3.25 -1.21
C TYR A 98 26.19 1.83 -1.21
N ASP A 99 26.21 1.22 -0.03
CA ASP A 99 26.49 -0.18 0.17
C ASP A 99 25.19 -0.96 0.34
N THR A 100 25.19 -2.22 -0.07
CA THR A 100 24.01 -3.09 0.03
C THR A 100 24.35 -4.36 0.81
N LEU A 101 23.39 -4.80 1.62
CA LEU A 101 23.50 -6.06 2.34
C LEU A 101 22.17 -6.81 2.24
N ASP A 102 22.22 -8.01 1.68
CA ASP A 102 21.14 -8.99 1.81
C ASP A 102 21.45 -9.89 3.00
N ALA A 103 20.70 -9.75 4.07
CA ALA A 103 20.85 -10.57 5.27
C ALA A 103 20.30 -12.00 5.08
N GLY A 104 19.73 -12.30 3.92
CA GLY A 104 19.10 -13.57 3.61
C GLY A 104 17.74 -13.76 4.31
N THR A 105 17.23 -14.98 4.26
CA THR A 105 15.97 -15.36 4.90
C THR A 105 16.17 -16.66 5.70
N PRO A 106 15.59 -16.75 6.92
CA PRO A 106 15.58 -18.00 7.68
C PRO A 106 14.58 -19.03 7.11
N PHE A 107 13.74 -18.62 6.17
CA PHE A 107 12.70 -19.46 5.58
C PHE A 107 13.17 -20.04 4.23
N ASP A 108 12.81 -21.30 3.97
CA ASP A 108 12.98 -21.95 2.66
C ASP A 108 11.59 -22.08 2.00
N PRO A 109 11.18 -21.14 1.10
CA PRO A 109 9.87 -21.16 0.48
C PRO A 109 9.62 -22.44 -0.35
N ALA A 110 10.68 -23.03 -0.91
CA ALA A 110 10.56 -24.26 -1.69
C ALA A 110 10.15 -25.48 -0.84
N LYS A 111 10.49 -25.46 0.45
CA LYS A 111 10.11 -26.53 1.39
C LYS A 111 8.84 -26.20 2.18
N SER A 112 8.59 -24.92 2.43
CA SER A 112 7.55 -24.47 3.38
C SER A 112 6.33 -23.86 2.70
N GLY A 113 6.37 -23.66 1.38
CA GLY A 113 5.30 -22.97 0.63
C GLY A 113 4.84 -23.72 -0.60
N ILE A 114 3.58 -23.53 -0.94
CA ILE A 114 2.98 -23.95 -2.22
C ILE A 114 2.42 -22.69 -2.87
N LEU A 115 2.88 -22.35 -4.07
CA LEU A 115 2.25 -21.31 -4.89
C LEU A 115 1.19 -21.93 -5.78
N TYR A 116 -0.07 -21.65 -5.47
CA TYR A 116 -1.21 -22.04 -6.30
C TYR A 116 -1.70 -20.85 -7.15
N THR A 117 -1.89 -21.05 -8.43
CA THR A 117 -2.43 -20.04 -9.35
C THR A 117 -3.67 -20.58 -10.04
N ALA A 118 -4.84 -20.01 -9.74
CA ALA A 118 -6.14 -20.41 -10.28
C ALA A 118 -6.35 -19.92 -11.73
N LYS A 119 -5.57 -20.45 -12.70
CA LYS A 119 -5.59 -20.01 -14.11
C LYS A 119 -6.90 -20.35 -14.85
N HIS A 120 -7.69 -21.26 -14.30
CA HIS A 120 -8.98 -21.67 -14.86
C HIS A 120 -10.11 -20.68 -14.57
N LEU A 121 -9.91 -19.77 -13.63
CA LEU A 121 -10.91 -18.77 -13.29
C LEU A 121 -11.00 -17.67 -14.37
N PRO A 122 -12.19 -17.07 -14.55
CA PRO A 122 -12.33 -15.90 -15.40
C PRO A 122 -11.47 -14.75 -14.90
N ALA A 123 -11.00 -13.92 -15.83
CA ALA A 123 -10.24 -12.72 -15.45
C ALA A 123 -11.08 -11.81 -14.54
N PRO A 124 -10.46 -11.18 -13.52
CA PRO A 124 -11.16 -10.23 -12.65
C PRO A 124 -11.81 -9.11 -13.47
N GLY A 125 -13.11 -8.89 -13.26
CA GLY A 125 -13.88 -7.84 -13.93
C GLY A 125 -14.18 -6.66 -12.99
N ARG A 126 -14.88 -5.66 -13.53
CA ARG A 126 -15.36 -4.51 -12.75
C ARG A 126 -16.61 -4.81 -11.92
N ASP A 127 -17.28 -5.93 -12.25
CA ASP A 127 -18.60 -6.30 -11.70
C ASP A 127 -18.52 -7.10 -10.38
N GLY A 128 -17.35 -7.12 -9.74
CA GLY A 128 -17.10 -7.86 -8.51
C GLY A 128 -16.52 -9.25 -8.73
N LEU A 129 -16.62 -10.10 -7.71
CA LEU A 129 -16.11 -11.47 -7.76
C LEU A 129 -17.07 -12.39 -8.50
N SER A 130 -16.56 -13.21 -9.40
CA SER A 130 -17.37 -14.21 -10.07
C SER A 130 -17.81 -15.32 -9.09
N LYS A 131 -18.88 -16.05 -9.42
CA LYS A 131 -19.33 -17.18 -8.60
C LYS A 131 -18.26 -18.26 -8.50
N GLU A 132 -17.56 -18.50 -9.58
CA GLU A 132 -16.47 -19.48 -9.66
C GLU A 132 -15.31 -19.05 -8.73
N SER A 133 -15.00 -17.75 -8.66
CA SER A 133 -13.99 -17.23 -7.72
C SER A 133 -14.41 -17.41 -6.27
N ILE A 134 -15.68 -17.20 -5.94
CA ILE A 134 -16.20 -17.42 -4.57
C ILE A 134 -16.13 -18.91 -4.22
N GLU A 135 -16.47 -19.81 -5.13
CA GLU A 135 -16.35 -21.26 -4.90
C GLU A 135 -14.90 -21.67 -4.69
N GLU A 136 -13.99 -21.16 -5.50
CA GLU A 136 -12.55 -21.46 -5.34
C GLU A 136 -12.02 -20.99 -3.99
N ILE A 137 -12.39 -19.78 -3.56
CA ILE A 137 -12.01 -19.26 -2.23
C ILE A 137 -12.60 -20.15 -1.13
N TYR A 138 -13.86 -20.60 -1.29
CA TYR A 138 -14.49 -21.51 -0.34
C TYR A 138 -13.70 -22.82 -0.20
N GLU A 139 -13.37 -23.47 -1.30
CA GLU A 139 -12.62 -24.73 -1.30
C GLU A 139 -11.24 -24.57 -0.67
N LEU A 140 -10.55 -23.46 -0.98
CA LEU A 140 -9.24 -23.17 -0.38
C LEU A 140 -9.32 -22.95 1.14
N ILE A 141 -10.36 -22.24 1.63
CA ILE A 141 -10.59 -22.04 3.06
C ILE A 141 -10.88 -23.38 3.75
N MET A 142 -11.74 -24.21 3.14
CA MET A 142 -12.08 -25.52 3.69
C MET A 142 -10.86 -26.45 3.73
N ALA A 143 -10.05 -26.46 2.67
CA ALA A 143 -8.82 -27.24 2.61
C ALA A 143 -7.77 -26.77 3.64
N ALA A 144 -7.69 -25.46 3.92
CA ALA A 144 -6.80 -24.88 4.93
C ALA A 144 -7.30 -25.10 6.36
N GLY A 145 -8.55 -25.54 6.56
CA GLY A 145 -9.18 -25.64 7.87
C GLY A 145 -9.38 -24.29 8.57
N GLY A 146 -9.80 -23.27 7.83
CA GLY A 146 -9.78 -21.87 8.23
C GLY A 146 -8.40 -21.26 7.96
N ARG A 147 -7.68 -20.81 8.96
CA ARG A 147 -6.28 -20.28 8.93
C ARG A 147 -5.96 -19.48 7.65
N THR A 148 -6.89 -18.65 7.20
CA THR A 148 -6.82 -18.00 5.89
C THR A 148 -6.77 -16.48 6.05
N LEU A 149 -5.74 -15.86 5.47
CA LEU A 149 -5.67 -14.43 5.24
C LEU A 149 -6.04 -14.15 3.79
N GLY A 150 -7.22 -13.55 3.55
CA GLY A 150 -7.70 -13.14 2.24
C GLY A 150 -7.35 -11.68 1.96
N LEU A 151 -6.47 -11.43 0.99
CA LEU A 151 -6.11 -10.08 0.55
C LEU A 151 -6.78 -9.78 -0.80
N PHE A 152 -7.60 -8.75 -0.83
CA PHE A 152 -8.38 -8.35 -1.99
C PHE A 152 -7.87 -7.03 -2.58
N SER A 153 -8.16 -6.81 -3.85
CA SER A 153 -7.80 -5.56 -4.55
C SER A 153 -8.63 -4.34 -4.12
N SER A 154 -9.74 -4.56 -3.42
CA SER A 154 -10.59 -3.49 -2.89
C SER A 154 -11.36 -3.96 -1.66
N ARG A 155 -11.70 -3.00 -0.79
CA ARG A 155 -12.53 -3.25 0.38
C ARG A 155 -13.89 -3.84 0.01
N ARG A 156 -14.51 -3.34 -1.06
CA ARG A 156 -15.76 -3.87 -1.58
C ARG A 156 -15.65 -5.35 -1.93
N ALA A 157 -14.59 -5.78 -2.61
CA ALA A 157 -14.37 -7.17 -2.94
C ALA A 157 -14.21 -8.06 -1.70
N ALA A 158 -13.50 -7.58 -0.66
CA ALA A 158 -13.38 -8.28 0.61
C ALA A 158 -14.74 -8.44 1.32
N GLU A 159 -15.56 -7.39 1.33
CA GLU A 159 -16.90 -7.39 1.93
C GLU A 159 -17.87 -8.32 1.15
N GLU A 160 -17.84 -8.30 -0.19
CA GLU A 160 -18.63 -9.19 -1.05
C GLU A 160 -18.26 -10.68 -0.83
N ALA A 161 -16.96 -10.99 -0.81
CA ALA A 161 -16.49 -12.34 -0.52
C ALA A 161 -16.91 -12.80 0.88
N ALA A 162 -16.77 -11.93 1.88
CA ALA A 162 -17.16 -12.24 3.25
C ALA A 162 -18.68 -12.49 3.36
N ALA A 163 -19.50 -11.65 2.76
CA ALA A 163 -20.96 -11.82 2.76
C ALA A 163 -21.39 -13.15 2.13
N ALA A 164 -20.73 -13.59 1.05
CA ALA A 164 -21.01 -14.84 0.39
C ALA A 164 -20.53 -16.08 1.18
N LEU A 165 -19.40 -15.97 1.89
CA LEU A 165 -18.73 -17.10 2.53
C LEU A 165 -19.06 -17.28 4.01
N LYS A 166 -19.33 -16.20 4.74
CA LYS A 166 -19.62 -16.22 6.20
C LYS A 166 -20.75 -17.20 6.59
N PRO A 167 -21.86 -17.33 5.82
CA PRO A 167 -22.91 -18.31 6.13
C PRO A 167 -22.58 -19.76 5.75
N ARG A 168 -21.48 -19.98 5.00
CA ARG A 168 -21.15 -21.30 4.39
C ARG A 168 -20.00 -22.00 5.09
N ILE A 169 -19.07 -21.24 5.69
CA ILE A 169 -17.89 -21.80 6.35
C ILE A 169 -18.13 -21.98 7.84
N PRO A 170 -17.61 -23.07 8.46
CA PRO A 170 -17.74 -23.31 9.88
C PRO A 170 -16.73 -22.54 10.75
N PHE A 171 -16.06 -21.56 10.18
CA PHE A 171 -14.97 -20.80 10.82
C PHE A 171 -15.40 -19.36 11.07
N ASP A 172 -14.83 -18.72 12.08
CA ASP A 172 -14.98 -17.28 12.26
C ASP A 172 -14.31 -16.53 11.12
N LEU A 173 -15.04 -15.60 10.53
CA LEU A 173 -14.55 -14.73 9.46
C LEU A 173 -14.61 -13.28 9.92
N PHE A 174 -13.43 -12.68 10.08
CA PHE A 174 -13.25 -11.27 10.40
C PHE A 174 -13.04 -10.46 9.11
N VAL A 175 -13.56 -9.24 9.06
CA VAL A 175 -13.48 -8.39 7.87
C VAL A 175 -12.94 -7.01 8.25
N GLN A 176 -12.04 -6.49 7.46
CA GLN A 176 -11.51 -5.13 7.61
C GLN A 176 -12.66 -4.11 7.64
N GLY A 177 -12.69 -3.29 8.70
CA GLY A 177 -13.73 -2.30 8.92
C GLY A 177 -14.79 -2.70 9.95
N GLU A 178 -14.84 -3.98 10.38
CA GLU A 178 -15.66 -4.40 11.50
C GLU A 178 -15.08 -3.93 12.85
N ASP A 179 -13.75 -3.73 12.90
CA ASP A 179 -13.03 -3.27 14.09
C ASP A 179 -11.70 -2.59 13.64
N SER A 180 -10.88 -2.11 14.59
CA SER A 180 -9.53 -1.65 14.29
C SER A 180 -8.67 -2.81 13.76
N ILE A 181 -7.72 -2.50 12.85
CA ILE A 181 -6.85 -3.52 12.25
C ILE A 181 -6.10 -4.32 13.33
N GLY A 182 -5.59 -3.64 14.37
CA GLY A 182 -4.90 -4.30 15.47
C GLY A 182 -5.78 -5.31 16.22
N ALA A 183 -7.04 -4.93 16.52
CA ALA A 183 -7.99 -5.82 17.18
C ALA A 183 -8.38 -7.02 16.31
N LEU A 184 -8.55 -6.81 14.99
CA LEU A 184 -8.85 -7.89 14.04
C LEU A 184 -7.69 -8.88 13.91
N VAL A 185 -6.46 -8.39 13.80
CA VAL A 185 -5.25 -9.23 13.76
C VAL A 185 -5.07 -10.00 15.06
N GLU A 186 -5.33 -9.37 16.21
CA GLU A 186 -5.27 -10.07 17.50
C GLU A 186 -6.31 -11.19 17.58
N LYS A 187 -7.58 -10.92 17.25
CA LYS A 187 -8.64 -11.94 17.20
C LYS A 187 -8.30 -13.10 16.26
N PHE A 188 -7.75 -12.79 15.06
CA PHE A 188 -7.32 -13.77 14.08
C PHE A 188 -6.16 -14.63 14.59
N SER A 189 -5.16 -14.04 15.25
CA SER A 189 -4.00 -14.76 15.77
C SER A 189 -4.33 -15.66 16.98
N GLN A 190 -5.35 -15.31 17.77
CA GLN A 190 -5.77 -16.08 18.92
C GLN A 190 -6.67 -17.28 18.58
N LYS A 191 -7.25 -17.29 17.38
CA LYS A 191 -8.15 -18.37 16.91
C LYS A 191 -7.49 -19.18 15.81
N GLU A 192 -7.09 -20.41 16.12
CA GLU A 192 -6.43 -21.32 15.15
C GLU A 192 -7.23 -21.52 13.85
N ASN A 193 -8.57 -21.58 13.95
CA ASN A 193 -9.45 -21.88 12.81
C ASN A 193 -10.30 -20.65 12.47
N SER A 194 -9.67 -19.56 12.10
CA SER A 194 -10.34 -18.34 11.68
C SER A 194 -9.84 -17.82 10.34
N CYS A 195 -10.59 -16.91 9.75
CA CYS A 195 -10.23 -16.22 8.52
C CYS A 195 -10.23 -14.71 8.76
N LEU A 196 -9.37 -13.99 8.07
CA LEU A 196 -9.34 -12.53 8.07
C LEU A 196 -9.31 -12.02 6.63
N PHE A 197 -10.28 -11.21 6.24
CA PHE A 197 -10.37 -10.59 4.92
C PHE A 197 -10.12 -9.10 4.98
N GLY A 198 -9.31 -8.61 4.03
CA GLY A 198 -8.98 -7.18 3.94
C GLY A 198 -8.26 -6.82 2.64
N THR A 199 -7.71 -5.62 2.63
CA THR A 199 -6.87 -5.10 1.54
C THR A 199 -5.48 -4.78 2.08
N LEU A 200 -4.51 -4.65 1.19
CA LEU A 200 -3.19 -4.10 1.51
C LEU A 200 -3.27 -2.61 1.81
#